data_ad61cd0b0bafde736be26501f60645c5
#
_entry.id   ad61cd0b0bafde736be26501f60645c5
#
_cell.length_a   1.000
_cell.length_b   1.000
_cell.length_c   1.000
_cell.angle_alpha   90.00
_cell.angle_beta   90.00
_cell.angle_gamma   90.00
#
_symmetry.space_group_name_H-M   'P 1'
#
loop_
_entity.id
_entity.type
_entity.pdbx_description
1 polymer ?
#
loop_
_entity_poly.entity_id
_entity_poly.type
_entity_poly.pdbx_seq_one_letter_code
_entity_poly.pdbx_strand_id
1 'polypeptide(L)'
;RDLLVAIRNQVITVLFGCYNWYAIAGGQSYFEQMNPQILRHLWFIGVLTQFYIIVPFIAWAMWRIRDTRFASLIPLGLAALSGASMWLMYKPGADPTRVYFGTDTHSVGLMLGVALAWWLTRHNQATPQAPRVAGAAADSGSVHVNIPAIPNNIPNNIAEVAAKTTRQRLWETIAPAMSLTALVALIIMTVNEQQDDFAFRGGIIIASVLSVALIAGTISDDSWMQDLMKFKPLAALGRYSYGIYLWHWPVWIIVRSTLPD
;
A
#
# COMPACT_ATOMS: atom_id res chain seq x y z
N ARG A 1 -31.97 -17.13 -10.24
CA ARG A 1 -31.25 -17.70 -11.42
C ARG A 1 -30.35 -16.65 -12.09
N ASP A 2 -30.74 -15.38 -12.06
CA ASP A 2 -30.03 -14.31 -12.76
C ASP A 2 -28.65 -13.98 -12.18
N LEU A 3 -28.44 -14.20 -10.87
CA LEU A 3 -27.15 -14.00 -10.21
C LEU A 3 -26.02 -14.92 -10.71
N LEU A 4 -26.37 -16.05 -11.36
CA LEU A 4 -25.41 -17.02 -11.87
C LEU A 4 -25.10 -16.84 -13.36
N VAL A 5 -25.73 -15.87 -14.00
CA VAL A 5 -25.47 -15.55 -15.40
C VAL A 5 -24.03 -15.08 -15.55
N ALA A 6 -23.30 -15.62 -16.49
CA ALA A 6 -21.89 -15.35 -16.78
C ALA A 6 -20.89 -15.65 -15.63
N ILE A 7 -21.31 -16.29 -14.52
CA ILE A 7 -20.42 -16.60 -13.41
C ILE A 7 -19.20 -17.43 -13.84
N ARG A 8 -19.37 -18.32 -14.80
CA ARG A 8 -18.26 -19.12 -15.36
C ARG A 8 -17.16 -18.23 -15.93
N ASN A 9 -17.53 -17.25 -16.73
CA ASN A 9 -16.56 -16.33 -17.36
C ASN A 9 -15.92 -15.41 -16.29
N GLN A 10 -16.70 -14.98 -15.30
CA GLN A 10 -16.18 -14.20 -14.17
C GLN A 10 -15.13 -15.01 -13.40
N VAL A 11 -15.43 -16.26 -13.02
CA VAL A 11 -14.50 -17.13 -12.30
C VAL A 11 -13.22 -17.34 -13.11
N ILE A 12 -13.33 -17.66 -14.40
CA ILE A 12 -12.17 -17.87 -15.27
C ILE A 12 -11.30 -16.59 -15.29
N THR A 13 -11.90 -15.42 -15.52
CA THR A 13 -11.16 -14.17 -15.61
C THR A 13 -10.57 -13.70 -14.28
N VAL A 14 -11.20 -14.05 -13.14
CA VAL A 14 -10.61 -13.85 -11.82
C VAL A 14 -9.38 -14.74 -11.62
N LEU A 15 -9.46 -16.03 -11.96
CA LEU A 15 -8.35 -16.98 -11.84
C LEU A 15 -7.13 -16.55 -12.69
N PHE A 16 -7.37 -15.97 -13.85
CA PHE A 16 -6.30 -15.43 -14.71
C PHE A 16 -5.88 -13.99 -14.36
N GLY A 17 -6.45 -13.38 -13.31
CA GLY A 17 -6.09 -12.03 -12.87
C GLY A 17 -6.44 -10.91 -13.86
N CYS A 18 -7.45 -11.12 -14.72
CA CYS A 18 -7.86 -10.15 -15.75
C CYS A 18 -9.34 -9.76 -15.67
N TYR A 19 -10.00 -10.03 -14.53
CA TYR A 19 -11.41 -9.72 -14.37
C TYR A 19 -11.74 -8.24 -14.57
N ASN A 20 -10.87 -7.33 -14.15
CA ASN A 20 -11.03 -5.90 -14.35
C ASN A 20 -11.16 -5.53 -15.85
N TRP A 21 -10.33 -6.10 -16.71
CA TRP A 21 -10.39 -5.88 -18.15
C TRP A 21 -11.60 -6.57 -18.80
N TYR A 22 -11.97 -7.75 -18.30
CA TYR A 22 -13.21 -8.43 -18.73
C TYR A 22 -14.44 -7.57 -18.41
N ALA A 23 -14.51 -6.98 -17.24
CA ALA A 23 -15.63 -6.12 -16.84
C ALA A 23 -15.69 -4.84 -17.70
N ILE A 24 -14.53 -4.21 -17.98
CA ILE A 24 -14.43 -3.05 -18.87
C ILE A 24 -14.93 -3.41 -20.30
N ALA A 25 -14.43 -4.51 -20.85
CA ALA A 25 -14.78 -4.94 -22.22
C ALA A 25 -16.26 -5.34 -22.35
N GLY A 26 -16.84 -5.86 -21.26
CA GLY A 26 -18.25 -6.24 -21.21
C GLY A 26 -19.21 -5.06 -20.98
N GLY A 27 -18.71 -3.83 -20.84
CA GLY A 27 -19.52 -2.65 -20.54
C GLY A 27 -20.24 -2.73 -19.20
N GLN A 28 -19.69 -3.51 -18.25
CA GLN A 28 -20.30 -3.73 -16.94
C GLN A 28 -19.99 -2.53 -16.05
N SER A 29 -20.99 -1.65 -15.86
CA SER A 29 -20.82 -0.52 -14.97
C SER A 29 -20.66 -0.97 -13.52
N TYR A 30 -19.61 -0.46 -12.83
CA TYR A 30 -19.45 -0.67 -11.40
C TYR A 30 -20.57 -0.02 -10.60
N PHE A 31 -21.10 1.07 -11.09
CA PHE A 31 -22.10 1.91 -10.44
C PHE A 31 -23.52 1.46 -10.73
N GLU A 32 -23.73 0.53 -11.65
CA GLU A 32 -25.05 -0.02 -11.94
C GLU A 32 -25.51 -0.93 -10.81
N GLN A 33 -26.60 -0.51 -10.15
CA GLN A 33 -27.16 -1.23 -9.00
C GLN A 33 -28.19 -2.30 -9.38
N MET A 34 -28.68 -2.29 -10.62
CA MET A 34 -29.81 -3.15 -11.04
C MET A 34 -29.44 -4.62 -11.25
N ASN A 35 -28.16 -4.93 -11.57
CA ASN A 35 -27.67 -6.30 -11.74
C ASN A 35 -26.35 -6.50 -10.98
N PRO A 36 -26.37 -6.65 -9.66
CA PRO A 36 -25.16 -6.80 -8.88
C PRO A 36 -24.49 -8.15 -9.15
N GLN A 37 -23.30 -8.13 -9.75
CA GLN A 37 -22.53 -9.34 -9.99
C GLN A 37 -21.84 -9.80 -8.71
N ILE A 38 -21.90 -11.11 -8.42
CA ILE A 38 -21.35 -11.70 -7.18
C ILE A 38 -19.84 -11.46 -7.06
N LEU A 39 -19.10 -11.51 -8.15
CA LEU A 39 -17.64 -11.38 -8.16
C LEU A 39 -17.15 -9.97 -8.53
N ARG A 40 -18.05 -8.98 -8.62
CA ARG A 40 -17.69 -7.61 -9.02
C ARG A 40 -16.51 -7.04 -8.22
N HIS A 41 -16.51 -7.21 -6.91
CA HIS A 41 -15.45 -6.68 -6.02
C HIS A 41 -14.05 -7.25 -6.33
N LEU A 42 -13.95 -8.39 -7.03
CA LEU A 42 -12.67 -9.02 -7.36
C LEU A 42 -11.90 -8.33 -8.51
N TRP A 43 -12.45 -7.25 -9.08
CA TRP A 43 -11.73 -6.46 -10.08
C TRP A 43 -10.36 -5.99 -9.58
N PHE A 44 -10.29 -5.60 -8.30
CA PHE A 44 -9.03 -5.14 -7.69
C PHE A 44 -8.02 -6.28 -7.49
N ILE A 45 -8.48 -7.51 -7.28
CA ILE A 45 -7.60 -8.69 -7.31
C ILE A 45 -6.95 -8.84 -8.68
N GLY A 46 -7.67 -8.55 -9.77
CA GLY A 46 -7.10 -8.50 -11.12
C GLY A 46 -5.96 -7.48 -11.21
N VAL A 47 -6.19 -6.25 -10.75
CA VAL A 47 -5.17 -5.20 -10.69
C VAL A 47 -3.95 -5.63 -9.86
N LEU A 48 -4.17 -6.21 -8.68
CA LEU A 48 -3.10 -6.71 -7.81
C LEU A 48 -2.30 -7.85 -8.45
N THR A 49 -2.96 -8.80 -9.12
CA THR A 49 -2.29 -9.91 -9.81
C THR A 49 -1.36 -9.39 -10.89
N GLN A 50 -1.84 -8.46 -11.72
CA GLN A 50 -1.04 -7.80 -12.75
C GLN A 50 0.12 -7.02 -12.14
N PHE A 51 -0.10 -6.32 -11.04
CA PHE A 51 0.94 -5.62 -10.30
C PHE A 51 2.02 -6.57 -9.79
N TYR A 52 1.66 -7.72 -9.20
CA TYR A 52 2.63 -8.71 -8.72
C TYR A 52 3.48 -9.33 -9.85
N ILE A 53 2.94 -9.39 -11.06
CA ILE A 53 3.71 -9.81 -12.23
C ILE A 53 4.70 -8.71 -12.67
N ILE A 54 4.30 -7.44 -12.59
CA ILE A 54 5.08 -6.30 -13.10
C ILE A 54 6.13 -5.83 -12.08
N VAL A 55 5.83 -5.88 -10.78
CA VAL A 55 6.72 -5.32 -9.73
C VAL A 55 8.13 -5.91 -9.71
N PRO A 56 8.39 -7.21 -9.98
CA PRO A 56 9.74 -7.74 -10.06
C PRO A 56 10.58 -7.08 -11.17
N PHE A 57 9.96 -6.75 -12.31
CA PHE A 57 10.63 -6.05 -13.42
C PHE A 57 10.94 -4.60 -13.06
N ILE A 58 10.02 -3.92 -12.36
CA ILE A 58 10.26 -2.58 -11.83
C ILE A 58 11.42 -2.62 -10.83
N ALA A 59 11.40 -3.55 -9.88
CA ALA A 59 12.45 -3.71 -8.89
C ALA A 59 13.81 -4.02 -9.54
N TRP A 60 13.83 -4.88 -10.57
CA TRP A 60 15.02 -5.17 -11.35
C TRP A 60 15.54 -3.91 -12.06
N ALA A 61 14.67 -3.14 -12.71
CA ALA A 61 15.03 -1.87 -13.35
C ALA A 61 15.61 -0.86 -12.36
N MET A 62 14.97 -0.73 -11.18
CA MET A 62 15.44 0.13 -10.10
C MET A 62 16.83 -0.31 -9.58
N TRP A 63 17.03 -1.62 -9.45
CA TRP A 63 18.32 -2.17 -8.99
C TRP A 63 19.46 -1.95 -9.97
N ARG A 64 19.18 -1.87 -11.28
CA ARG A 64 20.17 -1.55 -12.32
C ARG A 64 20.69 -0.12 -12.23
N ILE A 65 19.94 0.79 -11.61
CA ILE A 65 20.34 2.19 -11.45
C ILE A 65 21.22 2.30 -10.20
N ARG A 66 22.49 2.70 -10.39
CA ARG A 66 23.47 2.83 -9.28
C ARG A 66 23.08 3.93 -8.29
N ASP A 67 22.54 5.04 -8.78
CA ASP A 67 22.08 6.12 -7.93
C ASP A 67 20.65 5.86 -7.46
N THR A 68 20.49 5.75 -6.15
CA THR A 68 19.23 5.44 -5.48
C THR A 68 18.17 6.53 -5.65
N ARG A 69 18.59 7.78 -5.88
CA ARG A 69 17.67 8.90 -6.09
C ARG A 69 16.98 8.78 -7.44
N PHE A 70 17.72 8.42 -8.48
CA PHE A 70 17.15 8.20 -9.81
C PHE A 70 16.33 6.91 -9.87
N ALA A 71 16.70 5.88 -9.11
CA ALA A 71 15.92 4.64 -9.05
C ALA A 71 14.48 4.87 -8.53
N SER A 72 14.29 5.75 -7.55
CA SER A 72 12.96 6.08 -7.02
C SER A 72 12.09 6.86 -8.02
N LEU A 73 12.68 7.50 -9.03
CA LEU A 73 11.91 8.20 -10.07
C LEU A 73 11.10 7.24 -10.96
N ILE A 74 11.49 5.96 -11.06
CA ILE A 74 10.72 4.97 -11.83
C ILE A 74 9.31 4.79 -11.24
N PRO A 75 9.14 4.33 -9.99
CA PRO A 75 7.80 4.14 -9.45
C PRO A 75 7.04 5.47 -9.26
N LEU A 76 7.73 6.57 -8.95
CA LEU A 76 7.11 7.89 -8.88
C LEU A 76 6.61 8.38 -10.25
N GLY A 77 7.37 8.16 -11.31
CA GLY A 77 6.97 8.48 -12.67
C GLY A 77 5.77 7.63 -13.12
N LEU A 78 5.77 6.33 -12.79
CA LEU A 78 4.63 5.44 -13.08
C LEU A 78 3.38 5.84 -12.26
N ALA A 79 3.54 6.26 -11.01
CA ALA A 79 2.44 6.80 -10.20
C ALA A 79 1.87 8.08 -10.81
N ALA A 80 2.74 9.01 -11.22
CA ALA A 80 2.33 10.25 -11.87
C ALA A 80 1.62 9.98 -13.21
N LEU A 81 2.12 9.04 -14.01
CA LEU A 81 1.50 8.62 -15.27
C LEU A 81 0.12 8.01 -15.02
N SER A 82 -0.01 7.13 -14.02
CA SER A 82 -1.29 6.53 -13.65
C SER A 82 -2.31 7.58 -13.21
N GLY A 83 -1.90 8.50 -12.34
CA GLY A 83 -2.77 9.59 -11.88
C GLY A 83 -3.16 10.56 -13.01
N ALA A 84 -2.21 10.90 -13.89
CA ALA A 84 -2.48 11.72 -15.07
C ALA A 84 -3.44 11.02 -16.05
N SER A 85 -3.26 9.71 -16.27
CA SER A 85 -4.17 8.92 -17.10
C SER A 85 -5.59 8.90 -16.54
N MET A 86 -5.73 8.74 -15.22
CA MET A 86 -7.01 8.83 -14.53
C MET A 86 -7.68 10.20 -14.77
N TRP A 87 -6.95 11.27 -14.53
CA TRP A 87 -7.44 12.64 -14.69
C TRP A 87 -7.87 12.95 -16.13
N LEU A 88 -7.06 12.56 -17.12
CA LEU A 88 -7.30 12.86 -18.53
C LEU A 88 -8.44 12.02 -19.14
N MET A 89 -8.60 10.78 -18.68
CA MET A 89 -9.63 9.86 -19.21
C MET A 89 -10.98 10.07 -18.54
N TYR A 90 -11.02 10.64 -17.34
CA TYR A 90 -12.26 10.88 -16.62
C TYR A 90 -13.09 11.97 -17.31
N LYS A 91 -14.35 11.69 -17.55
CA LYS A 91 -15.32 12.63 -18.11
C LYS A 91 -16.52 12.75 -17.17
N PRO A 92 -16.84 13.94 -16.65
CA PRO A 92 -18.00 14.15 -15.81
C PRO A 92 -19.29 13.72 -16.51
N GLY A 93 -20.16 13.04 -15.78
CA GLY A 93 -21.42 12.54 -16.31
C GLY A 93 -21.34 11.30 -17.21
N ALA A 94 -20.13 10.79 -17.52
CA ALA A 94 -19.94 9.50 -18.16
C ALA A 94 -19.69 8.39 -17.13
N ASP A 95 -19.96 7.13 -17.50
CA ASP A 95 -19.65 6.00 -16.64
C ASP A 95 -18.13 5.92 -16.35
N PRO A 96 -17.70 6.07 -15.09
CA PRO A 96 -16.29 6.09 -14.72
C PRO A 96 -15.67 4.68 -14.63
N THR A 97 -16.39 3.60 -14.94
CA THR A 97 -15.95 2.21 -14.77
C THR A 97 -14.61 1.92 -15.44
N ARG A 98 -14.38 2.44 -16.65
CA ARG A 98 -13.07 2.28 -17.33
C ARG A 98 -11.92 2.89 -16.54
N VAL A 99 -12.13 4.06 -15.99
CA VAL A 99 -11.12 4.79 -15.22
C VAL A 99 -10.91 4.13 -13.86
N TYR A 100 -11.97 3.61 -13.28
CA TYR A 100 -11.93 2.95 -11.97
C TYR A 100 -11.33 1.55 -12.02
N PHE A 101 -11.65 0.74 -13.03
CA PHE A 101 -11.17 -0.63 -13.17
C PHE A 101 -9.80 -0.74 -13.85
N GLY A 102 -9.38 0.27 -14.61
CA GLY A 102 -8.15 0.22 -15.38
C GLY A 102 -6.91 0.08 -14.49
N THR A 103 -6.06 -0.89 -14.78
CA THR A 103 -4.78 -1.05 -14.07
C THR A 103 -3.87 0.14 -14.30
N ASP A 104 -3.90 0.71 -15.50
CA ASP A 104 -3.15 1.89 -15.90
C ASP A 104 -3.57 3.17 -15.15
N THR A 105 -4.84 3.30 -14.83
CA THR A 105 -5.41 4.46 -14.13
C THR A 105 -5.44 4.28 -12.61
N HIS A 106 -5.50 3.04 -12.10
CA HIS A 106 -5.70 2.76 -10.67
C HIS A 106 -4.44 2.28 -9.94
N SER A 107 -3.27 2.29 -10.58
CA SER A 107 -2.03 1.81 -9.95
C SER A 107 -1.25 2.88 -9.19
N VAL A 108 -1.73 4.11 -9.08
CA VAL A 108 -1.04 5.22 -8.39
C VAL A 108 -0.62 4.85 -6.97
N GLY A 109 -1.52 4.31 -6.15
CA GLY A 109 -1.23 3.92 -4.77
C GLY A 109 -0.22 2.79 -4.67
N LEU A 110 -0.31 1.80 -5.57
CA LEU A 110 0.62 0.66 -5.63
C LEU A 110 2.05 1.13 -5.96
N MET A 111 2.20 2.04 -6.92
CA MET A 111 3.50 2.59 -7.30
C MET A 111 4.10 3.49 -6.22
N LEU A 112 3.28 4.28 -5.53
CA LEU A 112 3.72 5.04 -4.35
C LEU A 112 4.17 4.10 -3.22
N GLY A 113 3.51 2.96 -3.03
CA GLY A 113 3.93 1.92 -2.11
C GLY A 113 5.30 1.32 -2.46
N VAL A 114 5.58 1.09 -3.75
CA VAL A 114 6.92 0.64 -4.22
C VAL A 114 7.98 1.71 -3.92
N ALA A 115 7.68 2.98 -4.16
CA ALA A 115 8.59 4.09 -3.86
C ALA A 115 8.90 4.17 -2.36
N LEU A 116 7.88 4.03 -1.51
CA LEU A 116 8.04 3.99 -0.05
C LEU A 116 8.91 2.79 0.39
N ALA A 117 8.60 1.59 -0.12
CA ALA A 117 9.37 0.39 0.21
C ALA A 117 10.85 0.52 -0.18
N TRP A 118 11.13 1.08 -1.36
CA TRP A 118 12.48 1.38 -1.79
C TRP A 118 13.19 2.37 -0.87
N TRP A 119 12.51 3.44 -0.49
CA TRP A 119 13.06 4.44 0.42
C TRP A 119 13.37 3.84 1.80
N LEU A 120 12.47 3.04 2.37
CA LEU A 120 12.63 2.37 3.66
C LEU A 120 13.83 1.39 3.65
N THR A 121 13.94 0.56 2.62
CA THR A 121 15.06 -0.41 2.53
C THR A 121 16.41 0.29 2.47
N ARG A 122 16.50 1.44 1.84
CA ARG A 122 17.74 2.22 1.74
C ARG A 122 18.05 2.98 3.02
N HIS A 123 17.02 3.48 3.68
CA HIS A 123 17.19 4.19 4.95
C HIS A 123 17.69 3.26 6.05
N ASN A 124 17.14 2.06 6.15
CA ASN A 124 17.53 1.05 7.14
C ASN A 124 18.94 0.48 6.87
N GLN A 125 19.39 0.40 5.61
CA GLN A 125 20.76 -0.01 5.30
C GLN A 125 21.81 1.03 5.66
N ALA A 126 21.44 2.30 5.77
CA ALA A 126 22.33 3.38 6.15
C ALA A 126 22.54 3.47 7.68
N THR A 127 21.73 2.79 8.48
CA THR A 127 21.90 2.71 9.94
C THR A 127 22.71 1.47 10.26
N PRO A 128 23.96 1.59 10.80
CA PRO A 128 24.73 0.43 11.22
C PRO A 128 23.94 -0.30 12.31
N GLN A 129 23.49 -1.51 12.03
CA GLN A 129 22.95 -2.37 13.09
C GLN A 129 24.08 -2.64 14.05
N ALA A 130 23.95 -2.19 15.30
CA ALA A 130 24.80 -2.66 16.38
C ALA A 130 24.81 -4.20 16.35
N PRO A 131 25.96 -4.87 16.49
CA PRO A 131 26.00 -6.31 16.49
C PRO A 131 25.03 -6.82 17.56
N ARG A 132 24.02 -7.59 17.14
CA ARG A 132 23.20 -8.34 18.08
C ARG A 132 24.14 -9.29 18.80
N VAL A 133 24.54 -8.94 20.01
CA VAL A 133 25.19 -9.87 20.90
C VAL A 133 24.17 -10.95 21.17
N ALA A 134 24.28 -12.08 20.46
CA ALA A 134 23.52 -13.27 20.76
C ALA A 134 23.79 -13.59 22.24
N GLY A 135 22.73 -13.56 23.06
CA GLY A 135 22.84 -13.81 24.48
C GLY A 135 23.59 -15.10 24.74
N ALA A 136 24.84 -14.98 25.17
CA ALA A 136 25.57 -16.08 25.72
C ALA A 136 24.89 -16.43 27.06
N ALA A 137 24.26 -17.59 27.08
CA ALA A 137 23.85 -18.22 28.32
C ALA A 137 25.07 -18.24 29.27
N ALA A 138 24.85 -17.76 30.46
CA ALA A 138 25.86 -17.78 31.51
C ALA A 138 26.25 -19.23 31.85
N ASP A 139 27.38 -19.68 31.32
CA ASP A 139 28.08 -20.84 31.81
C ASP A 139 29.40 -20.35 32.43
N SER A 140 29.57 -20.69 33.70
CA SER A 140 30.67 -20.25 34.54
C SER A 140 31.94 -21.00 34.23
N GLY A 141 32.64 -20.56 33.18
CA GLY A 141 33.96 -21.00 32.83
C GLY A 141 34.79 -19.82 32.34
N SER A 142 35.97 -19.59 32.88
CA SER A 142 36.88 -18.50 32.56
C SER A 142 37.14 -18.40 31.05
N VAL A 143 36.40 -17.54 30.40
CA VAL A 143 36.53 -17.24 28.97
C VAL A 143 37.54 -16.11 28.81
N HIS A 144 38.68 -16.39 28.22
CA HIS A 144 39.53 -15.36 27.62
C HIS A 144 38.72 -14.66 26.53
N VAL A 145 38.12 -13.52 26.87
CA VAL A 145 37.46 -12.66 25.92
C VAL A 145 38.51 -12.04 25.02
N ASN A 146 38.68 -12.64 23.84
CA ASN A 146 39.47 -12.03 22.78
C ASN A 146 38.62 -10.87 22.24
N ILE A 147 38.75 -9.68 22.84
CA ILE A 147 38.07 -8.45 22.37
C ILE A 147 38.66 -8.18 20.97
N PRO A 148 37.88 -8.33 19.88
CA PRO A 148 38.37 -7.93 18.56
C PRO A 148 38.73 -6.44 18.68
N ALA A 149 39.92 -6.10 18.17
CA ALA A 149 40.39 -4.72 18.14
C ALA A 149 39.24 -3.82 17.60
N ILE A 150 38.84 -2.82 18.40
CA ILE A 150 37.87 -1.82 18.00
C ILE A 150 38.34 -1.28 16.64
N PRO A 151 37.52 -1.37 15.56
CA PRO A 151 37.92 -0.81 14.29
C PRO A 151 38.27 0.66 14.50
N ASN A 152 39.45 1.10 14.12
CA ASN A 152 39.91 2.50 14.24
C ASN A 152 39.11 3.48 13.35
N ASN A 153 37.98 3.06 12.78
CA ASN A 153 37.02 3.92 12.11
C ASN A 153 36.00 4.49 13.12
N ILE A 154 36.47 5.19 14.14
CA ILE A 154 35.62 6.15 14.82
C ILE A 154 35.31 7.21 13.76
N PRO A 155 34.03 7.49 13.45
CA PRO A 155 33.69 8.55 12.50
C PRO A 155 34.34 9.85 12.98
N ASN A 156 35.31 10.36 12.25
CA ASN A 156 36.03 11.59 12.59
C ASN A 156 35.12 12.84 12.56
N ASN A 157 33.82 12.64 12.36
CA ASN A 157 32.87 13.73 12.19
C ASN A 157 31.73 13.63 13.22
N ILE A 158 32.02 14.04 14.45
CA ILE A 158 31.02 14.14 15.53
C ILE A 158 29.80 14.97 15.08
N ALA A 159 30.02 15.99 14.23
CA ALA A 159 28.93 16.81 13.68
C ALA A 159 28.01 15.99 12.75
N GLU A 160 28.53 15.06 11.96
CA GLU A 160 27.71 14.19 11.10
C GLU A 160 26.89 13.18 11.91
N VAL A 161 27.48 12.62 12.95
CA VAL A 161 26.76 11.73 13.89
C VAL A 161 25.68 12.49 14.64
N ALA A 162 25.99 13.72 15.10
CA ALA A 162 25.03 14.57 15.76
C ALA A 162 23.88 14.99 14.84
N ALA A 163 24.18 15.30 13.58
CA ALA A 163 23.16 15.67 12.58
C ALA A 163 22.26 14.48 12.21
N LYS A 164 22.82 13.27 12.09
CA LYS A 164 22.03 12.05 11.90
C LYS A 164 21.10 11.79 13.09
N THR A 165 21.62 11.91 14.32
CA THR A 165 20.83 11.73 15.52
C THR A 165 19.70 12.75 15.63
N THR A 166 19.96 14.02 15.30
CA THR A 166 18.95 15.08 15.32
C THR A 166 17.86 14.83 14.27
N ARG A 167 18.25 14.42 13.07
CA ARG A 167 17.29 14.12 11.99
C ARG A 167 16.42 12.91 12.34
N GLN A 168 17.00 11.90 12.96
CA GLN A 168 16.26 10.71 13.39
C GLN A 168 15.25 11.07 14.47
N ARG A 169 15.65 11.82 15.50
CA ARG A 169 14.75 12.31 16.56
C ARG A 169 13.61 13.16 16.01
N LEU A 170 13.91 14.04 15.04
CA LEU A 170 12.89 14.85 14.39
C LEU A 170 11.86 13.97 13.66
N TRP A 171 12.32 12.95 12.94
CA TRP A 171 11.46 11.99 12.28
C TRP A 171 10.59 11.21 13.28
N GLU A 172 11.18 10.69 14.34
CA GLU A 172 10.48 9.98 15.43
C GLU A 172 9.38 10.83 16.08
N THR A 173 9.57 12.14 16.11
CA THR A 173 8.58 13.08 16.67
C THR A 173 7.47 13.41 15.67
N ILE A 174 7.80 13.63 14.39
CA ILE A 174 6.85 14.09 13.37
C ILE A 174 6.05 12.92 12.78
N ALA A 175 6.67 11.74 12.61
CA ALA A 175 6.06 10.63 11.92
C ALA A 175 4.73 10.15 12.56
N PRO A 176 4.58 10.04 13.90
CA PRO A 176 3.31 9.67 14.51
C PRO A 176 2.20 10.71 14.29
N ALA A 177 2.55 12.00 14.40
CA ALA A 177 1.60 13.09 14.16
C ALA A 177 1.13 13.12 12.70
N MET A 178 2.06 12.94 11.76
CA MET A 178 1.77 12.82 10.33
C MET A 178 0.85 11.63 10.04
N SER A 179 1.12 10.49 10.67
CA SER A 179 0.32 9.27 10.54
C SER A 179 -1.11 9.48 11.06
N LEU A 180 -1.27 10.10 12.24
CA LEU A 180 -2.59 10.42 12.79
C LEU A 180 -3.36 11.41 11.90
N THR A 181 -2.69 12.46 11.46
CA THR A 181 -3.30 13.46 10.56
C THR A 181 -3.76 12.81 9.26
N ALA A 182 -2.94 11.92 8.69
CA ALA A 182 -3.29 11.17 7.50
C ALA A 182 -4.51 10.23 7.73
N LEU A 183 -4.56 9.54 8.87
CA LEU A 183 -5.68 8.69 9.23
C LEU A 183 -6.98 9.50 9.37
N VAL A 184 -6.94 10.61 10.09
CA VAL A 184 -8.10 11.49 10.27
C VAL A 184 -8.56 12.05 8.93
N ALA A 185 -7.63 12.49 8.08
CA ALA A 185 -7.95 13.00 6.75
C ALA A 185 -8.60 11.92 5.86
N LEU A 186 -8.12 10.68 5.91
CA LEU A 186 -8.73 9.55 5.20
C LEU A 186 -10.15 9.26 5.68
N ILE A 187 -10.38 9.28 7.01
CA ILE A 187 -11.72 9.10 7.58
C ILE A 187 -12.65 10.23 7.11
N ILE A 188 -12.20 11.48 7.19
CA ILE A 188 -12.99 12.64 6.73
C ILE A 188 -13.32 12.50 5.23
N MET A 189 -12.35 12.11 4.40
CA MET A 189 -12.60 11.87 2.98
C MET A 189 -13.66 10.80 2.77
N THR A 190 -13.57 9.66 3.47
CA THR A 190 -14.52 8.56 3.33
C THR A 190 -15.94 8.95 3.75
N VAL A 191 -16.09 9.76 4.82
CA VAL A 191 -17.40 10.18 5.31
C VAL A 191 -18.03 11.24 4.40
N ASN A 192 -17.22 12.11 3.79
CA ASN A 192 -17.71 13.23 2.97
C ASN A 192 -17.74 12.92 1.47
N GLU A 193 -17.32 11.74 1.04
CA GLU A 193 -17.32 11.39 -0.38
C GLU A 193 -18.75 11.16 -0.86
N GLN A 194 -19.32 12.18 -1.52
CA GLN A 194 -20.64 12.16 -2.12
C GLN A 194 -20.61 12.43 -3.63
N GLN A 195 -19.43 12.66 -4.20
CA GLN A 195 -19.29 13.04 -5.61
C GLN A 195 -18.17 12.29 -6.30
N ASP A 196 -18.52 11.49 -7.28
CA ASP A 196 -17.59 10.73 -8.12
C ASP A 196 -16.52 11.63 -8.79
N ASP A 197 -16.89 12.88 -9.12
CA ASP A 197 -15.99 13.85 -9.76
C ASP A 197 -14.72 14.13 -8.93
N PHE A 198 -14.85 14.31 -7.62
CA PHE A 198 -13.70 14.55 -6.75
C PHE A 198 -12.77 13.34 -6.69
N ALA A 199 -13.34 12.13 -6.56
CA ALA A 199 -12.57 10.90 -6.47
C ALA A 199 -11.61 10.76 -7.66
N PHE A 200 -12.10 10.92 -8.89
CA PHE A 200 -11.32 10.75 -10.13
C PHE A 200 -10.47 11.96 -10.52
N ARG A 201 -10.79 13.15 -10.01
CA ARG A 201 -10.04 14.39 -10.25
C ARG A 201 -8.98 14.70 -9.21
N GLY A 202 -8.55 13.71 -8.44
CA GLY A 202 -7.45 13.84 -7.49
C GLY A 202 -7.69 13.19 -6.14
N GLY A 203 -8.94 12.90 -5.75
CA GLY A 203 -9.28 12.29 -4.47
C GLY A 203 -8.53 10.97 -4.24
N ILE A 204 -8.49 10.09 -5.24
CA ILE A 204 -7.76 8.81 -5.17
C ILE A 204 -6.24 9.05 -5.03
N ILE A 205 -5.69 10.07 -5.69
CA ILE A 205 -4.27 10.43 -5.57
C ILE A 205 -3.98 10.94 -4.16
N ILE A 206 -4.82 11.83 -3.64
CA ILE A 206 -4.71 12.36 -2.27
C ILE A 206 -4.81 11.22 -1.26
N ALA A 207 -5.80 10.34 -1.39
CA ALA A 207 -5.97 9.17 -0.53
C ALA A 207 -4.74 8.24 -0.59
N SER A 208 -4.14 8.04 -1.76
CA SER A 208 -2.93 7.24 -1.93
C SER A 208 -1.73 7.87 -1.21
N VAL A 209 -1.54 9.18 -1.32
CA VAL A 209 -0.47 9.92 -0.62
C VAL A 209 -0.67 9.86 0.89
N LEU A 210 -1.90 10.08 1.37
CA LEU A 210 -2.24 9.98 2.79
C LEU A 210 -2.01 8.55 3.32
N SER A 211 -2.34 7.53 2.53
CA SER A 211 -2.07 6.12 2.90
C SER A 211 -0.58 5.85 3.04
N VAL A 212 0.25 6.38 2.13
CA VAL A 212 1.72 6.30 2.22
C VAL A 212 2.23 7.02 3.47
N ALA A 213 1.72 8.21 3.79
CA ALA A 213 2.07 8.96 4.99
C ALA A 213 1.67 8.20 6.27
N LEU A 214 0.49 7.61 6.30
CA LEU A 214 0.00 6.76 7.38
C LEU A 214 0.94 5.56 7.61
N ILE A 215 1.29 4.83 6.55
CA ILE A 215 2.17 3.66 6.62
C ILE A 215 3.58 4.08 7.06
N ALA A 216 4.15 5.13 6.48
CA ALA A 216 5.48 5.61 6.82
C ALA A 216 5.59 6.02 8.30
N GLY A 217 4.56 6.64 8.85
CA GLY A 217 4.52 7.02 10.27
C GLY A 217 4.28 5.85 11.22
N THR A 218 3.58 4.79 10.79
CA THR A 218 3.38 3.59 11.62
C THR A 218 4.60 2.67 11.67
N ILE A 219 5.47 2.72 10.66
CA ILE A 219 6.71 1.92 10.61
C ILE A 219 7.84 2.57 11.42
N SER A 220 7.70 3.84 11.81
CA SER A 220 8.71 4.53 12.63
C SER A 220 8.91 3.83 13.97
N ASP A 221 10.18 3.59 14.33
CA ASP A 221 10.52 2.91 15.56
C ASP A 221 10.08 3.74 16.80
N ASP A 222 9.68 3.05 17.87
CA ASP A 222 9.23 3.63 19.16
C ASP A 222 8.05 4.63 19.05
N SER A 223 7.24 4.49 17.99
CA SER A 223 6.07 5.34 17.76
C SER A 223 4.86 4.85 18.55
N TRP A 224 4.20 5.74 19.31
CA TRP A 224 2.91 5.43 19.94
C TRP A 224 1.85 4.99 18.92
N MET A 225 1.95 5.39 17.66
CA MET A 225 1.11 4.92 16.58
C MET A 225 1.33 3.44 16.30
N GLN A 226 2.58 2.97 16.39
CA GLN A 226 2.90 1.54 16.28
C GLN A 226 2.22 0.74 17.39
N ASP A 227 2.20 1.26 18.62
CA ASP A 227 1.55 0.60 19.75
C ASP A 227 0.02 0.58 19.60
N LEU A 228 -0.56 1.65 19.04
CA LEU A 228 -1.97 1.67 18.66
C LEU A 228 -2.28 0.58 17.63
N MET A 229 -1.42 0.36 16.64
CA MET A 229 -1.60 -0.69 15.64
C MET A 229 -1.44 -2.11 16.22
N LYS A 230 -0.73 -2.27 17.34
CA LYS A 230 -0.61 -3.54 18.08
C LYS A 230 -1.85 -3.86 18.92
N PHE A 231 -2.80 -2.96 19.05
CA PHE A 231 -4.06 -3.20 19.76
C PHE A 231 -4.75 -4.45 19.22
N LYS A 232 -4.99 -5.45 20.08
CA LYS A 232 -5.43 -6.80 19.67
C LYS A 232 -6.62 -6.85 18.72
N PRO A 233 -7.71 -6.09 18.92
CA PRO A 233 -8.83 -6.09 17.97
C PRO A 233 -8.44 -5.55 16.59
N LEU A 234 -7.62 -4.50 16.53
CA LEU A 234 -7.17 -3.92 15.28
C LEU A 234 -6.21 -4.85 14.53
N ALA A 235 -5.28 -5.47 15.25
CA ALA A 235 -4.38 -6.49 14.70
C ALA A 235 -5.14 -7.73 14.21
N ALA A 236 -6.21 -8.15 14.90
CA ALA A 236 -7.09 -9.23 14.47
C ALA A 236 -7.84 -8.84 13.19
N LEU A 237 -8.41 -7.62 13.13
CA LEU A 237 -9.07 -7.10 11.94
C LEU A 237 -8.11 -7.09 10.74
N GLY A 238 -6.88 -6.62 10.93
CA GLY A 238 -5.83 -6.64 9.90
C GLY A 238 -5.52 -8.05 9.42
N ARG A 239 -5.43 -9.03 10.34
CA ARG A 239 -5.16 -10.44 10.00
C ARG A 239 -6.25 -11.06 9.15
N TYR A 240 -7.52 -10.73 9.41
CA TYR A 240 -8.67 -11.29 8.68
C TYR A 240 -9.16 -10.40 7.55
N SER A 241 -8.55 -9.23 7.33
CA SER A 241 -9.00 -8.23 6.36
C SER A 241 -9.17 -8.78 4.94
N TYR A 242 -8.27 -9.65 4.49
CA TYR A 242 -8.36 -10.28 3.18
C TYR A 242 -9.57 -11.23 3.08
N GLY A 243 -9.82 -12.04 4.11
CA GLY A 243 -11.01 -12.89 4.17
C GLY A 243 -12.30 -12.06 4.20
N ILE A 244 -12.33 -11.00 4.99
CA ILE A 244 -13.47 -10.06 5.03
C ILE A 244 -13.68 -9.44 3.64
N TYR A 245 -12.61 -9.00 2.96
CA TYR A 245 -12.71 -8.47 1.60
C TYR A 245 -13.28 -9.49 0.60
N LEU A 246 -12.90 -10.77 0.69
CA LEU A 246 -13.41 -11.79 -0.23
C LEU A 246 -14.90 -12.09 -0.02
N TRP A 247 -15.39 -12.03 1.22
CA TRP A 247 -16.73 -12.48 1.58
C TRP A 247 -17.76 -11.36 1.75
N HIS A 248 -17.34 -10.11 2.03
CA HIS A 248 -18.29 -9.02 2.34
C HIS A 248 -19.32 -8.81 1.22
N TRP A 249 -18.90 -8.79 -0.02
CA TRP A 249 -19.77 -8.51 -1.17
C TRP A 249 -20.69 -9.68 -1.51
N PRO A 250 -20.23 -10.93 -1.68
CA PRO A 250 -21.10 -12.08 -1.87
C PRO A 250 -22.13 -12.23 -0.75
N VAL A 251 -21.72 -12.08 0.50
CA VAL A 251 -22.64 -12.15 1.65
C VAL A 251 -23.69 -11.03 1.58
N TRP A 252 -23.27 -9.80 1.30
CA TRP A 252 -24.18 -8.67 1.16
C TRP A 252 -25.22 -8.92 0.04
N ILE A 253 -24.81 -9.40 -1.13
CA ILE A 253 -25.72 -9.72 -2.23
C ILE A 253 -26.72 -10.81 -1.84
N ILE A 254 -26.25 -11.89 -1.21
CA ILE A 254 -27.09 -13.00 -0.79
C ILE A 254 -28.13 -12.51 0.25
N VAL A 255 -27.67 -11.79 1.26
CA VAL A 255 -28.54 -11.24 2.29
C VAL A 255 -29.60 -10.33 1.67
N ARG A 256 -29.20 -9.38 0.82
CA ARG A 256 -30.12 -8.47 0.14
C ARG A 256 -31.12 -9.20 -0.77
N SER A 257 -30.73 -10.30 -1.40
CA SER A 257 -31.61 -11.09 -2.26
C SER A 257 -32.60 -11.98 -1.47
N THR A 258 -32.36 -12.20 -0.18
CA THR A 258 -33.21 -13.04 0.69
C THR A 258 -34.11 -12.25 1.64
N LEU A 259 -33.78 -10.97 1.89
CA LEU A 259 -34.63 -10.09 2.70
C LEU A 259 -35.70 -9.45 1.79
N PRO A 260 -36.97 -9.53 2.14
CA PRO A 260 -38.02 -8.76 1.45
C PRO A 260 -37.80 -7.27 1.71
N ASP A 261 -38.05 -6.45 0.69
CA ASP A 261 -38.04 -4.97 0.80
C ASP A 261 -39.05 -4.46 1.83
#